data_0aa97ae8e5b615605db9ded491c86a2d
#
_entry.id   0aa97ae8e5b615605db9ded491c86a2d
#
_cell.length_a   1.000
_cell.length_b   1.000
_cell.length_c   1.000
_cell.angle_alpha   90.00
_cell.angle_beta   90.00
_cell.angle_gamma   90.00
#
_symmetry.space_group_name_H-M   'P 1'
#
loop_
_entity.id
_entity.type
_entity.pdbx_description
1 polymer ?
#
loop_
_entity_poly.entity_id
_entity_poly.type
_entity_poly.pdbx_seq_one_letter_code
_entity_poly.pdbx_strand_id
1 'polypeptide(L)'
;TLLNKLNPDEIFIITKSFTIFFYLSNIAEQVFREHFLENKKVKIKKTQKTELSFTPVFTAHPTESSRQSTLKKIYKIGELIEKNSSNDMSEINTLISQLWYTRDIRSTKPDPLDEVKSLIYYLEILYTDVYENIVNDDEIKTSTNKFNINFGSWVGADKDGNPFITTRVTKDALKIYSNQIINIYKRKIIELSEEFS
;
A
#
# COMPACT_ATOMS: atom_id res chain seq x y z
N THR A 1 21.33 -16.41 -26.24
CA THR A 1 21.36 -15.70 -24.95
C THR A 1 21.78 -16.64 -23.84
N LEU A 2 22.45 -16.13 -22.80
CA LEU A 2 22.88 -16.90 -21.62
C LEU A 2 21.71 -17.64 -20.96
N LEU A 3 20.53 -17.03 -20.94
CA LEU A 3 19.30 -17.59 -20.36
C LEU A 3 18.87 -18.94 -21.01
N ASN A 4 19.16 -19.14 -22.29
CA ASN A 4 18.80 -20.39 -22.98
C ASN A 4 19.65 -21.61 -22.55
N LYS A 5 20.67 -21.40 -21.71
CA LYS A 5 21.55 -22.46 -21.20
C LYS A 5 21.21 -22.87 -19.77
N LEU A 6 20.29 -22.17 -19.10
CA LEU A 6 19.89 -22.43 -17.73
C LEU A 6 18.74 -23.43 -17.68
N ASN A 7 18.74 -24.27 -16.68
CA ASN A 7 17.60 -25.14 -16.39
C ASN A 7 16.49 -24.36 -15.65
N PRO A 8 15.25 -24.89 -15.58
CA PRO A 8 14.11 -24.20 -14.96
C PRO A 8 14.35 -23.78 -13.51
N ASP A 9 15.08 -24.59 -12.72
CA ASP A 9 15.34 -24.28 -11.32
C ASP A 9 16.32 -23.11 -11.19
N GLU A 10 17.35 -23.04 -12.02
CA GLU A 10 18.28 -21.92 -12.09
C GLU A 10 17.59 -20.63 -12.50
N ILE A 11 16.68 -20.72 -13.50
CA ILE A 11 15.86 -19.56 -13.92
C ILE A 11 14.98 -19.08 -12.76
N PHE A 12 14.35 -20.01 -12.05
CA PHE A 12 13.53 -19.68 -10.89
C PHE A 12 14.32 -18.96 -9.80
N ILE A 13 15.48 -19.51 -9.42
CA ILE A 13 16.38 -18.94 -8.39
C ILE A 13 16.79 -17.52 -8.78
N ILE A 14 17.24 -17.32 -10.01
CA ILE A 14 17.68 -16.02 -10.51
C ILE A 14 16.52 -15.03 -10.50
N THR A 15 15.36 -15.42 -11.03
CA THR A 15 14.18 -14.56 -11.07
C THR A 15 13.73 -14.16 -9.67
N LYS A 16 13.71 -15.10 -8.72
CA LYS A 16 13.34 -14.87 -7.34
C LYS A 16 14.31 -13.91 -6.64
N SER A 17 15.62 -14.10 -6.87
CA SER A 17 16.66 -13.22 -6.35
C SER A 17 16.46 -11.77 -6.82
N PHE A 18 16.22 -11.57 -8.12
CA PHE A 18 15.95 -10.23 -8.66
C PHE A 18 14.66 -9.64 -8.10
N THR A 19 13.60 -10.42 -7.96
CA THR A 19 12.33 -9.94 -7.38
C THR A 19 12.53 -9.41 -5.97
N ILE A 20 13.21 -10.18 -5.11
CA ILE A 20 13.50 -9.75 -3.73
C ILE A 20 14.43 -8.53 -3.72
N PHE A 21 15.47 -8.53 -4.57
CA PHE A 21 16.37 -7.39 -4.69
C PHE A 21 15.61 -6.10 -5.05
N PHE A 22 14.68 -6.14 -6.01
CA PHE A 22 13.87 -4.99 -6.36
C PHE A 22 12.93 -4.54 -5.24
N TYR A 23 12.32 -5.46 -4.51
CA TYR A 23 11.53 -5.11 -3.33
C TYR A 23 12.36 -4.37 -2.29
N LEU A 24 13.54 -4.90 -1.96
CA LEU A 24 14.43 -4.29 -0.98
C LEU A 24 14.97 -2.93 -1.45
N SER A 25 15.32 -2.81 -2.73
CA SER A 25 15.79 -1.54 -3.31
C SER A 25 14.71 -0.48 -3.28
N ASN A 26 13.48 -0.84 -3.64
CA ASN A 26 12.35 0.09 -3.64
C ASN A 26 12.02 0.58 -2.22
N ILE A 27 11.99 -0.32 -1.24
CA ILE A 27 11.69 0.09 0.14
C ILE A 27 12.81 0.93 0.75
N ALA A 28 14.07 0.60 0.46
CA ALA A 28 15.20 1.40 0.91
C ALA A 28 15.20 2.80 0.27
N GLU A 29 14.85 2.91 -1.01
CA GLU A 29 14.69 4.20 -1.69
C GLU A 29 13.53 5.00 -1.09
N GLN A 30 12.41 4.35 -0.78
CA GLN A 30 11.26 5.00 -0.17
C GLN A 30 11.64 5.59 1.20
N VAL A 31 12.22 4.81 2.10
CA VAL A 31 12.68 5.27 3.42
C VAL A 31 13.69 6.41 3.29
N PHE A 32 14.63 6.32 2.33
CA PHE A 32 15.58 7.40 2.07
C PHE A 32 14.89 8.70 1.63
N ARG A 33 13.90 8.60 0.74
CA ARG A 33 13.14 9.76 0.26
C ARG A 33 12.33 10.41 1.38
N GLU A 34 11.68 9.62 2.22
CA GLU A 34 10.93 10.11 3.38
C GLU A 34 11.85 10.90 4.30
N HIS A 35 12.99 10.33 4.69
CA HIS A 35 14.00 11.01 5.52
C HIS A 35 14.54 12.31 4.89
N PHE A 36 14.72 12.29 3.55
CA PHE A 36 15.18 13.46 2.83
C PHE A 36 14.13 14.60 2.80
N LEU A 37 12.85 14.25 2.67
CA LEU A 37 11.75 15.21 2.67
C LEU A 37 11.51 15.79 4.06
N GLU A 38 11.57 15.01 5.12
CA GLU A 38 11.47 15.47 6.51
C GLU A 38 12.54 16.51 6.87
N ASN A 39 13.76 16.33 6.36
CA ASN A 39 14.86 17.29 6.57
C ASN A 39 14.73 18.56 5.73
N LYS A 40 13.86 18.61 4.71
CA LYS A 40 13.55 19.81 3.94
C LYS A 40 12.41 20.58 4.59
N LYS A 41 12.72 21.41 5.59
CA LYS A 41 11.75 22.38 6.15
C LYS A 41 11.37 23.40 5.08
N VAL A 42 10.26 23.17 4.40
CA VAL A 42 9.66 24.16 3.51
C VAL A 42 8.99 25.23 4.41
N LYS A 43 9.53 26.44 4.44
CA LYS A 43 8.88 27.58 5.10
C LYS A 43 7.66 27.99 4.28
N ILE A 44 6.49 27.50 4.64
CA ILE A 44 5.22 27.93 4.06
C ILE A 44 4.89 29.31 4.64
N LYS A 45 4.79 30.34 3.79
CA LYS A 45 4.32 31.65 4.21
C LYS A 45 2.83 31.55 4.58
N LYS A 46 2.50 31.79 5.83
CA LYS A 46 1.13 31.82 6.38
C LYS A 46 0.39 33.08 5.89
N THR A 47 -0.13 33.12 4.69
CA THR A 47 -0.76 34.36 4.22
C THR A 47 -2.16 34.26 3.60
N GLN A 48 -2.72 33.10 3.38
CA GLN A 48 -4.11 33.00 2.87
C GLN A 48 -4.81 31.73 3.40
N LYS A 49 -6.13 31.87 3.70
CA LYS A 49 -7.01 30.72 3.90
C LYS A 49 -7.09 29.97 2.56
N THR A 50 -6.55 28.77 2.51
CA THR A 50 -6.55 27.93 1.32
C THR A 50 -7.34 26.66 1.63
N GLU A 51 -8.26 26.29 0.77
CA GLU A 51 -8.87 24.96 0.80
C GLU A 51 -8.06 24.05 -0.11
N LEU A 52 -7.43 23.03 0.48
CA LEU A 52 -6.65 22.05 -0.25
C LEU A 52 -7.45 20.76 -0.32
N SER A 53 -7.81 20.33 -1.54
CA SER A 53 -8.44 19.04 -1.78
C SER A 53 -7.48 18.14 -2.53
N PHE A 54 -7.28 16.94 -2.00
CA PHE A 54 -6.41 15.93 -2.58
C PHE A 54 -7.19 14.63 -2.77
N THR A 55 -7.16 14.08 -3.98
CA THR A 55 -7.87 12.85 -4.31
C THR A 55 -6.91 11.88 -5.02
N PRO A 56 -6.17 11.04 -4.28
CA PRO A 56 -5.42 9.96 -4.91
C PRO A 56 -6.40 8.97 -5.55
N VAL A 57 -6.10 8.59 -6.79
CA VAL A 57 -6.91 7.64 -7.56
C VAL A 57 -6.08 6.39 -7.82
N PHE A 58 -6.55 5.27 -7.31
CA PHE A 58 -5.90 3.98 -7.50
C PHE A 58 -6.24 3.39 -8.85
N THR A 59 -5.21 2.91 -9.54
CA THR A 59 -5.33 2.19 -10.81
C THR A 59 -4.85 0.76 -10.65
N ALA A 60 -5.36 -0.16 -11.47
CA ALA A 60 -4.85 -1.53 -11.50
C ALA A 60 -3.46 -1.55 -12.18
N HIS A 61 -2.45 -1.99 -11.44
CA HIS A 61 -1.11 -2.21 -11.98
C HIS A 61 -0.76 -3.69 -11.96
N PRO A 62 -0.07 -4.23 -13.00
CA PRO A 62 0.35 -5.63 -13.02
C PRO A 62 1.23 -6.04 -11.84
N THR A 63 1.94 -5.07 -11.23
CA THR A 63 2.80 -5.27 -10.06
C THR A 63 2.01 -5.44 -8.76
N GLU A 64 0.73 -5.08 -8.72
CA GLU A 64 -0.14 -5.17 -7.54
C GLU A 64 -0.74 -6.57 -7.34
N SER A 65 -0.37 -7.54 -8.17
CA SER A 65 -0.74 -8.94 -7.99
C SER A 65 -0.01 -9.63 -6.83
N SER A 66 0.86 -8.90 -6.13
CA SER A 66 1.58 -9.41 -4.96
C SER A 66 0.61 -9.84 -3.85
N ARG A 67 0.94 -10.94 -3.19
CA ARG A 67 0.12 -11.42 -2.06
C ARG A 67 0.22 -10.44 -0.89
N GLN A 68 -0.87 -10.25 -0.17
CA GLN A 68 -0.89 -9.43 1.06
C GLN A 68 0.20 -9.85 2.05
N SER A 69 0.50 -11.16 2.14
CA SER A 69 1.57 -11.66 2.99
C SER A 69 2.97 -11.19 2.58
N THR A 70 3.20 -11.00 1.28
CA THR A 70 4.44 -10.41 0.73
C THR A 70 4.50 -8.92 1.06
N LEU A 71 3.42 -8.19 0.79
CA LEU A 71 3.33 -6.76 1.07
C LEU A 71 3.56 -6.44 2.56
N LYS A 72 2.92 -7.20 3.46
CA LYS A 72 3.13 -7.02 4.92
C LYS A 72 4.58 -7.22 5.35
N LYS A 73 5.29 -8.18 4.75
CA LYS A 73 6.71 -8.39 5.06
C LYS A 73 7.59 -7.25 4.53
N ILE A 74 7.32 -6.78 3.31
CA ILE A 74 8.04 -5.66 2.71
C ILE A 74 7.82 -4.39 3.55
N TYR A 75 6.59 -4.10 3.93
CA TYR A 75 6.26 -2.97 4.81
C TYR A 75 6.99 -3.07 6.14
N LYS A 76 6.98 -4.25 6.77
CA LYS A 76 7.68 -4.47 8.03
C LYS A 76 9.19 -4.28 7.92
N ILE A 77 9.80 -4.69 6.82
CA ILE A 77 11.21 -4.41 6.53
C ILE A 77 11.46 -2.89 6.45
N GLY A 78 10.56 -2.15 5.81
CA GLY A 78 10.64 -0.68 5.74
C GLY A 78 10.65 -0.03 7.13
N GLU A 79 9.70 -0.41 7.99
CA GLU A 79 9.65 0.07 9.38
C GLU A 79 10.94 -0.22 10.16
N LEU A 80 11.53 -1.41 9.97
CA LEU A 80 12.77 -1.79 10.65
C LEU A 80 13.97 -1.00 10.13
N ILE A 81 14.02 -0.73 8.82
CA ILE A 81 15.07 0.13 8.23
C ILE A 81 14.96 1.55 8.77
N GLU A 82 13.75 2.09 8.86
CA GLU A 82 13.49 3.44 9.37
C GLU A 82 13.93 3.59 10.83
N LYS A 83 13.61 2.61 11.69
CA LYS A 83 14.03 2.59 13.09
C LYS A 83 15.54 2.54 13.28
N ASN A 84 16.26 2.05 12.29
CA ASN A 84 17.72 1.98 12.24
C ASN A 84 18.40 1.43 13.51
N SER A 85 17.81 0.40 14.12
CA SER A 85 18.35 -0.27 15.29
C SER A 85 19.24 -1.45 14.88
N SER A 86 20.40 -1.57 15.51
CA SER A 86 21.34 -2.68 15.24
C SER A 86 20.75 -4.07 15.53
N ASN A 87 19.73 -4.14 16.39
CA ASN A 87 19.05 -5.40 16.74
C ASN A 87 18.06 -5.86 15.66
N ASP A 88 17.66 -4.99 14.74
CA ASP A 88 16.64 -5.26 13.74
C ASP A 88 17.14 -6.09 12.55
N MET A 89 18.47 -6.21 12.38
CA MET A 89 19.06 -6.99 11.28
C MET A 89 18.68 -8.48 11.32
N SER A 90 18.52 -9.06 12.49
CA SER A 90 18.10 -10.46 12.64
C SER A 90 16.66 -10.66 12.17
N GLU A 91 15.75 -9.72 12.49
CA GLU A 91 14.38 -9.74 12.06
C GLU A 91 14.26 -9.50 10.55
N ILE A 92 15.01 -8.55 10.01
CA ILE A 92 15.11 -8.29 8.56
C ILE A 92 15.53 -9.55 7.80
N ASN A 93 16.60 -10.23 8.25
CA ASN A 93 17.06 -11.47 7.63
C ASN A 93 15.99 -12.58 7.69
N THR A 94 15.24 -12.65 8.77
CA THR A 94 14.12 -13.60 8.92
C THR A 94 13.01 -13.29 7.91
N LEU A 95 12.63 -12.03 7.77
CA LEU A 95 11.63 -11.59 6.80
C LEU A 95 12.07 -11.83 5.35
N ILE A 96 13.34 -11.57 5.02
CA ILE A 96 13.92 -11.88 3.70
C ILE A 96 13.85 -13.39 3.42
N SER A 97 14.22 -14.21 4.42
CA SER A 97 14.12 -15.67 4.30
C SER A 97 12.67 -16.12 4.07
N GLN A 98 11.72 -15.52 4.78
CA GLN A 98 10.31 -15.79 4.56
C GLN A 98 9.82 -15.34 3.18
N LEU A 99 10.30 -14.20 2.65
CA LEU A 99 10.03 -13.76 1.29
C LEU A 99 10.57 -14.77 0.27
N TRP A 100 11.75 -15.33 0.52
CA TRP A 100 12.33 -16.36 -0.34
C TRP A 100 11.43 -17.57 -0.50
N TYR A 101 10.85 -18.07 0.60
CA TYR A 101 9.94 -19.22 0.60
C TYR A 101 8.49 -18.89 0.25
N THR A 102 8.13 -17.60 0.13
CA THR A 102 6.77 -17.19 -0.28
C THR A 102 6.62 -17.35 -1.80
N ARG A 103 5.55 -18.01 -2.24
CA ARG A 103 5.18 -18.08 -3.65
C ARG A 103 4.51 -16.77 -4.06
N ASP A 104 5.19 -15.94 -4.87
CA ASP A 104 4.64 -14.68 -5.36
C ASP A 104 3.76 -14.87 -6.60
N ILE A 105 4.04 -15.94 -7.38
CA ILE A 105 3.31 -16.21 -8.61
C ILE A 105 1.99 -16.90 -8.26
N ARG A 106 0.89 -16.28 -8.65
CA ARG A 106 -0.42 -16.94 -8.63
C ARG A 106 -0.47 -17.96 -9.76
N SER A 107 -1.01 -19.13 -9.49
CA SER A 107 -1.19 -20.19 -10.49
C SER A 107 -2.27 -19.85 -11.54
N THR A 108 -3.12 -18.88 -11.23
CA THR A 108 -4.22 -18.40 -12.08
C THR A 108 -4.09 -16.90 -12.31
N LYS A 109 -4.45 -16.45 -13.52
CA LYS A 109 -4.54 -15.01 -13.81
C LYS A 109 -5.58 -14.40 -12.89
N PRO A 110 -5.26 -13.30 -12.17
CA PRO A 110 -6.23 -12.63 -11.30
C PRO A 110 -7.40 -12.10 -12.13
N ASP A 111 -8.60 -12.22 -11.59
CA ASP A 111 -9.78 -11.57 -12.13
C ASP A 111 -9.89 -10.13 -11.63
N PRO A 112 -10.75 -9.26 -12.23
CA PRO A 112 -10.89 -7.88 -11.77
C PRO A 112 -11.33 -7.74 -10.30
N LEU A 113 -12.07 -8.68 -9.74
CA LEU A 113 -12.48 -8.65 -8.34
C LEU A 113 -11.33 -9.06 -7.40
N ASP A 114 -10.37 -9.86 -7.87
CA ASP A 114 -9.15 -10.14 -7.10
C ASP A 114 -8.26 -8.92 -6.98
N GLU A 115 -8.20 -8.09 -8.02
CA GLU A 115 -7.52 -6.80 -7.98
C GLU A 115 -8.19 -5.84 -6.97
N VAL A 116 -9.53 -5.78 -6.98
CA VAL A 116 -10.31 -5.02 -5.98
C VAL A 116 -9.99 -5.48 -4.56
N LYS A 117 -9.95 -6.80 -4.30
CA LYS A 117 -9.61 -7.34 -2.98
C LYS A 117 -8.17 -7.00 -2.55
N SER A 118 -7.25 -6.97 -3.51
CA SER A 118 -5.88 -6.57 -3.23
C SER A 118 -5.79 -5.09 -2.83
N LEU A 119 -6.57 -4.23 -3.48
CA LEU A 119 -6.63 -2.81 -3.15
C LEU A 119 -7.23 -2.53 -1.77
N ILE A 120 -8.13 -3.37 -1.27
CA ILE A 120 -8.72 -3.24 0.08
C ILE A 120 -7.64 -3.12 1.16
N TYR A 121 -6.54 -3.84 1.03
CA TYR A 121 -5.41 -3.74 1.96
C TYR A 121 -4.84 -2.32 2.04
N TYR A 122 -4.64 -1.68 0.90
CA TYR A 122 -4.13 -0.30 0.87
C TYR A 122 -5.15 0.71 1.36
N LEU A 123 -6.42 0.53 1.02
CA LEU A 123 -7.50 1.38 1.53
C LEU A 123 -7.61 1.31 3.06
N GLU A 124 -7.38 0.14 3.64
CA GLU A 124 -7.37 -0.01 5.09
C GLU A 124 -6.27 0.84 5.71
N ILE A 125 -5.02 0.72 5.26
CA ILE A 125 -3.89 1.53 5.72
C ILE A 125 -4.18 3.04 5.57
N LEU A 126 -4.73 3.44 4.41
CA LEU A 126 -5.02 4.84 4.15
C LEU A 126 -6.05 5.44 5.11
N TYR A 127 -7.09 4.68 5.47
CA TYR A 127 -8.15 5.17 6.35
C TYR A 127 -7.81 5.03 7.83
N THR A 128 -7.00 4.05 8.23
CA THR A 128 -6.66 3.84 9.64
C THR A 128 -5.39 4.58 10.05
N ASP A 129 -4.37 4.56 9.20
CA ASP A 129 -3.06 5.08 9.59
C ASP A 129 -2.81 6.46 8.97
N VAL A 130 -2.91 6.57 7.64
CA VAL A 130 -2.54 7.82 6.94
C VAL A 130 -3.53 8.94 7.24
N TYR A 131 -4.84 8.67 7.13
CA TYR A 131 -5.87 9.68 7.38
C TYR A 131 -5.84 10.15 8.83
N GLU A 132 -5.70 9.24 9.80
CA GLU A 132 -5.62 9.60 11.22
C GLU A 132 -4.39 10.44 11.54
N ASN A 133 -3.23 10.09 10.99
CA ASN A 133 -2.01 10.86 11.17
C ASN A 133 -2.16 12.28 10.61
N ILE A 134 -2.75 12.43 9.43
CA ILE A 134 -2.99 13.73 8.82
C ILE A 134 -3.99 14.55 9.63
N VAL A 135 -5.11 13.97 10.06
CA VAL A 135 -6.13 14.69 10.85
C VAL A 135 -5.60 15.04 12.24
N ASN A 136 -4.71 14.24 12.79
CA ASN A 136 -4.12 14.45 14.12
C ASN A 136 -2.88 15.35 14.12
N ASP A 137 -2.35 15.70 12.97
CA ASP A 137 -1.21 16.60 12.84
C ASP A 137 -1.55 17.99 13.39
N ASP A 138 -0.74 18.47 14.34
CA ASP A 138 -0.98 19.73 15.03
C ASP A 138 -0.86 20.95 14.12
N GLU A 139 -0.02 20.89 13.08
CA GLU A 139 0.09 21.95 12.09
C GLU A 139 -1.17 22.05 11.23
N ILE A 140 -1.80 20.93 10.92
CA ILE A 140 -3.05 20.86 10.18
C ILE A 140 -4.22 21.31 11.06
N LYS A 141 -4.30 20.84 12.31
CA LYS A 141 -5.34 21.23 13.28
C LYS A 141 -5.35 22.74 13.58
N THR A 142 -4.17 23.34 13.69
CA THR A 142 -4.01 24.77 14.00
C THR A 142 -4.05 25.66 12.76
N SER A 143 -3.97 25.06 11.58
CA SER A 143 -4.01 25.81 10.33
C SER A 143 -5.43 26.34 10.07
N THR A 144 -5.53 27.57 9.57
CA THR A 144 -6.79 28.12 9.09
C THR A 144 -7.22 27.52 7.74
N ASN A 145 -6.43 26.59 7.21
CA ASN A 145 -6.66 25.93 5.94
C ASN A 145 -7.58 24.72 6.13
N LYS A 146 -8.54 24.56 5.25
CA LYS A 146 -9.33 23.34 5.18
C LYS A 146 -8.59 22.32 4.33
N PHE A 147 -8.39 21.15 4.89
CA PHE A 147 -7.79 20.01 4.19
C PHE A 147 -8.84 18.93 3.96
N ASN A 148 -9.03 18.54 2.71
CA ASN A 148 -10.00 17.50 2.33
C ASN A 148 -9.28 16.41 1.54
N ILE A 149 -9.33 15.17 2.06
CA ILE A 149 -8.77 14.00 1.38
C ILE A 149 -9.91 13.08 0.99
N ASN A 150 -9.97 12.74 -0.29
CA ASN A 150 -10.85 11.71 -0.81
C ASN A 150 -10.01 10.63 -1.49
N PHE A 151 -10.52 9.42 -1.56
CA PHE A 151 -9.87 8.33 -2.27
C PHE A 151 -10.76 7.87 -3.41
N GLY A 152 -10.19 7.79 -4.60
CA GLY A 152 -10.83 7.26 -5.79
C GLY A 152 -10.19 5.95 -6.24
N SER A 153 -10.89 5.18 -7.03
CA SER A 153 -10.35 3.96 -7.64
C SER A 153 -10.97 3.70 -9.00
N TRP A 154 -10.14 3.32 -9.97
CA TRP A 154 -10.58 2.78 -11.26
C TRP A 154 -10.67 1.26 -11.23
N VAL A 155 -10.11 0.61 -10.21
CA VAL A 155 -10.05 -0.84 -10.10
C VAL A 155 -11.46 -1.43 -10.01
N GLY A 156 -11.80 -2.33 -10.91
CA GLY A 156 -13.14 -2.92 -11.03
C GLY A 156 -14.18 -2.05 -11.74
N ALA A 157 -13.82 -0.85 -12.21
CA ALA A 157 -14.72 0.06 -12.91
C ALA A 157 -14.24 0.48 -14.30
N ASP A 158 -12.92 0.53 -14.50
CA ASP A 158 -12.32 0.92 -15.79
C ASP A 158 -12.50 -0.19 -16.82
N LYS A 159 -13.26 0.14 -17.87
CA LYS A 159 -13.60 -0.79 -18.96
C LYS A 159 -12.64 -0.71 -20.14
N ASP A 160 -11.67 0.20 -20.10
CA ASP A 160 -10.84 0.53 -21.25
C ASP A 160 -10.10 -0.70 -21.78
N GLY A 161 -10.64 -1.27 -22.86
CA GLY A 161 -10.12 -2.46 -23.50
C GLY A 161 -10.21 -3.78 -22.71
N ASN A 162 -10.78 -3.79 -21.50
CA ASN A 162 -10.90 -4.99 -20.69
C ASN A 162 -12.32 -5.59 -20.75
N PRO A 163 -12.55 -6.68 -21.53
CA PRO A 163 -13.88 -7.28 -21.69
C PRO A 163 -14.39 -7.95 -20.40
N PHE A 164 -13.51 -8.21 -19.42
CA PHE A 164 -13.90 -8.85 -18.15
C PHE A 164 -14.51 -7.86 -17.16
N ILE A 165 -14.36 -6.54 -17.37
CA ILE A 165 -14.99 -5.52 -16.53
C ILE A 165 -16.41 -5.24 -17.04
N THR A 166 -17.34 -6.05 -16.56
CA THR A 166 -18.76 -5.92 -16.84
C THR A 166 -19.45 -5.02 -15.80
N THR A 167 -20.69 -4.56 -16.09
CA THR A 167 -21.51 -3.82 -15.12
C THR A 167 -21.73 -4.61 -13.82
N ARG A 168 -21.78 -5.94 -13.89
CA ARG A 168 -21.89 -6.79 -12.70
C ARG A 168 -20.62 -6.70 -11.87
N VAL A 169 -19.44 -6.82 -12.49
CA VAL A 169 -18.14 -6.69 -11.81
C VAL A 169 -18.03 -5.33 -11.13
N THR A 170 -18.39 -4.23 -11.80
CA THR A 170 -18.39 -2.90 -11.21
C THR A 170 -19.31 -2.80 -9.98
N LYS A 171 -20.54 -3.37 -10.06
CA LYS A 171 -21.44 -3.40 -8.90
C LYS A 171 -20.88 -4.20 -7.73
N ASP A 172 -20.25 -5.33 -8.02
CA ASP A 172 -19.66 -6.18 -6.99
C ASP A 172 -18.41 -5.51 -6.38
N ALA A 173 -17.58 -4.83 -7.18
CA ALA A 173 -16.49 -3.99 -6.70
C ALA A 173 -16.97 -2.89 -5.73
N LEU A 174 -18.02 -2.15 -6.11
CA LEU A 174 -18.60 -1.12 -5.23
C LEU A 174 -19.12 -1.69 -3.90
N LYS A 175 -19.70 -2.89 -3.92
CA LYS A 175 -20.14 -3.57 -2.69
C LYS A 175 -18.94 -3.93 -1.80
N ILE A 176 -17.84 -4.41 -2.39
CA ILE A 176 -16.62 -4.75 -1.64
C ILE A 176 -16.07 -3.50 -0.98
N TYR A 177 -15.92 -2.38 -1.70
CA TYR A 177 -15.47 -1.11 -1.14
C TYR A 177 -16.39 -0.61 -0.02
N SER A 178 -17.69 -0.59 -0.25
CA SER A 178 -18.69 -0.16 0.75
C SER A 178 -18.61 -1.01 2.03
N ASN A 179 -18.55 -2.33 1.89
CA ASN A 179 -18.43 -3.23 3.03
C ASN A 179 -17.15 -2.99 3.83
N GLN A 180 -16.05 -2.71 3.16
CA GLN A 180 -14.78 -2.42 3.83
C GLN A 180 -14.86 -1.14 4.67
N ILE A 181 -15.40 -0.06 4.12
CA ILE A 181 -15.60 1.19 4.87
C ILE A 181 -16.53 0.98 6.06
N ILE A 182 -17.63 0.25 5.89
CA ILE A 182 -18.54 -0.09 6.99
C ILE A 182 -17.81 -0.88 8.08
N ASN A 183 -16.93 -1.82 7.71
CA ASN A 183 -16.16 -2.59 8.68
C ASN A 183 -15.14 -1.71 9.43
N ILE A 184 -14.51 -0.76 8.76
CA ILE A 184 -13.62 0.22 9.41
C ILE A 184 -14.42 1.04 10.42
N TYR A 185 -15.57 1.60 10.05
CA TYR A 185 -16.42 2.36 10.97
C TYR A 185 -16.87 1.53 12.18
N LYS A 186 -17.28 0.27 11.97
CA LYS A 186 -17.66 -0.62 13.07
C LYS A 186 -16.52 -0.83 14.07
N ARG A 187 -15.30 -1.06 13.58
CA ARG A 187 -14.13 -1.22 14.47
C ARG A 187 -13.89 0.05 15.26
N LYS A 188 -13.90 1.21 14.60
CA LYS A 188 -13.68 2.51 15.27
C LYS A 188 -14.75 2.83 16.31
N ILE A 189 -16.01 2.46 16.07
CA ILE A 189 -17.09 2.62 17.05
C ILE A 189 -16.87 1.70 18.25
N ILE A 190 -16.40 0.46 18.04
CA ILE A 190 -16.09 -0.46 19.13
C ILE A 190 -14.93 0.08 19.96
N GLU A 191 -13.81 0.47 19.32
CA GLU A 191 -12.65 1.09 19.98
C GLU A 191 -13.10 2.30 20.84
N LEU A 192 -13.88 3.20 20.27
CA LEU A 192 -14.41 4.36 20.98
C LEU A 192 -15.30 3.97 22.17
N SER A 193 -16.14 2.94 22.01
CA SER A 193 -17.01 2.43 23.08
C SER A 193 -16.21 1.84 24.26
N GLU A 194 -15.06 1.22 23.99
CA GLU A 194 -14.17 0.68 25.01
C GLU A 194 -13.44 1.79 25.79
N GLU A 195 -13.13 2.93 25.15
CA GLU A 195 -12.52 4.10 25.80
C GLU A 195 -13.47 4.79 26.80
N PHE A 196 -14.79 4.63 26.62
CA PHE A 196 -15.83 5.23 27.49
C PHE A 196 -16.43 4.27 28.52
N SER A 197 -15.93 3.04 28.58
CA SER A 197 -16.40 2.01 29.53
C SER A 197 -15.50 1.92 30.74
#